data_9be4256c4817485bdaf6d2ac7fc01139
#
_entry.id   9be4256c4817485bdaf6d2ac7fc01139
#
_cell.length_a   1.000
_cell.length_b   1.000
_cell.length_c   1.000
_cell.angle_alpha   90.00
_cell.angle_beta   90.00
_cell.angle_gamma   90.00
#
_symmetry.space_group_name_H-M   'P 1'
#
loop_
_entity.id
_entity.type
_entity.pdbx_description
1 polymer ?
#
loop_
_entity_poly.entity_id
_entity_poly.type
_entity_poly.pdbx_seq_one_letter_code
_entity_poly.pdbx_strand_id
1 'polypeptide(L)'
;IAMRVPVPDGSVVDLVARLKNDVTAEMIKEAVNEASKTSELSSIIDYQNQPIVSTDIIGNSHSSIFDSPFTQVIDGSLVKTVNWYDNEWGYSNRVVDLVSILSKL
;
A
#
# COMPACT_ATOMS: atom_id res chain seq x y z
N ILE A 1 -17.10 -5.15 -0.28
CA ILE A 1 -17.43 -5.41 -1.68
C ILE A 1 -16.18 -5.87 -2.43
N ALA A 2 -16.31 -6.75 -3.41
CA ALA A 2 -15.22 -7.17 -4.28
C ALA A 2 -15.64 -6.96 -5.74
N MET A 3 -14.70 -6.49 -6.55
CA MET A 3 -14.89 -6.28 -7.98
C MET A 3 -13.84 -7.06 -8.76
N ARG A 4 -14.23 -7.63 -9.90
CA ARG A 4 -13.33 -8.29 -10.84
C ARG A 4 -13.32 -7.52 -12.14
N VAL A 5 -12.12 -7.20 -12.63
CA VAL A 5 -11.92 -6.46 -13.89
C VAL A 5 -10.99 -7.25 -14.81
N PRO A 6 -11.03 -7.03 -16.13
CA PRO A 6 -10.26 -7.79 -17.11
C PRO A 6 -8.80 -7.27 -17.19
N VAL A 7 -8.05 -7.40 -16.11
CA VAL A 7 -6.60 -7.14 -16.06
C VAL A 7 -5.87 -8.45 -15.78
N PRO A 8 -4.66 -8.66 -16.32
CA PRO A 8 -3.94 -9.93 -16.17
C PRO A 8 -3.45 -10.14 -14.74
N ASP A 9 -3.05 -9.08 -14.06
CA ASP A 9 -2.46 -9.10 -12.72
C ASP A 9 -2.67 -7.74 -12.03
N GLY A 10 -2.46 -7.71 -10.72
CA GLY A 10 -2.62 -6.51 -9.90
C GLY A 10 -3.98 -6.40 -9.23
N SER A 11 -3.95 -5.93 -8.01
CA SER A 11 -5.12 -5.72 -7.17
C SER A 11 -5.03 -4.39 -6.44
N VAL A 12 -6.17 -3.90 -5.99
CA VAL A 12 -6.26 -2.64 -5.24
C VAL A 12 -7.17 -2.81 -4.04
N VAL A 13 -6.75 -2.27 -2.92
CA VAL A 13 -7.57 -2.12 -1.71
C VAL A 13 -8.01 -0.67 -1.60
N ASP A 14 -9.29 -0.45 -1.56
CA ASP A 14 -9.93 0.83 -1.21
C ASP A 14 -10.31 0.75 0.28
N LEU A 15 -9.47 1.35 1.12
CA LEU A 15 -9.66 1.34 2.57
C LEU A 15 -10.34 2.63 3.02
N VAL A 16 -11.45 2.47 3.75
CA VAL A 16 -12.09 3.57 4.47
C VAL A 16 -12.03 3.27 5.97
N ALA A 17 -11.47 4.19 6.74
CA ALA A 17 -11.32 4.05 8.18
C ALA A 17 -11.71 5.34 8.91
N ARG A 18 -12.38 5.21 10.06
CA ARG A 18 -12.62 6.33 10.97
C ARG A 18 -11.54 6.34 12.04
N LEU A 19 -10.81 7.43 12.12
CA LEU A 19 -9.78 7.67 13.12
C LEU A 19 -10.38 8.25 14.40
N LYS A 20 -9.64 8.12 15.50
CA LYS A 20 -10.01 8.70 16.80
C LYS A 20 -9.80 10.22 16.84
N ASN A 21 -8.79 10.70 16.13
CA ASN A 21 -8.39 12.11 16.08
C ASN A 21 -8.62 12.67 14.69
N ASP A 22 -8.84 13.96 14.63
CA ASP A 22 -8.90 14.68 13.35
C ASP A 22 -7.51 14.73 12.70
N VAL A 23 -7.49 14.55 11.39
CA VAL A 23 -6.29 14.56 10.56
C VAL A 23 -6.56 15.28 9.25
N THR A 24 -5.49 15.64 8.54
CA THR A 24 -5.54 16.09 7.15
C THR A 24 -5.02 15.00 6.21
N ALA A 25 -5.32 15.12 4.92
CA ALA A 25 -4.77 14.21 3.91
C ALA A 25 -3.24 14.28 3.87
N GLU A 26 -2.66 15.46 4.07
CA GLU A 26 -1.22 15.70 4.13
C GLU A 26 -0.57 14.96 5.30
N MET A 27 -1.19 15.00 6.48
CA MET A 27 -0.69 14.25 7.66
C MET A 27 -0.64 12.74 7.38
N ILE A 28 -1.66 12.19 6.70
CA ILE A 28 -1.67 10.77 6.33
C ILE A 28 -0.56 10.46 5.33
N LYS A 29 -0.43 11.27 4.27
CA LYS A 29 0.61 11.11 3.25
C LYS A 29 2.01 11.17 3.85
N GLU A 30 2.27 12.14 4.73
CA GLU A 30 3.57 12.29 5.40
C GLU A 30 3.88 11.09 6.30
N ALA A 31 2.92 10.66 7.12
CA ALA A 31 3.09 9.50 8.00
C ALA A 31 3.41 8.21 7.20
N VAL A 32 2.72 7.97 6.08
CA VAL A 32 3.02 6.80 5.23
C VAL A 32 4.37 6.93 4.53
N ASN A 33 4.70 8.13 4.03
CA ASN A 33 5.99 8.40 3.38
C ASN A 33 7.17 8.22 4.37
N GLU A 34 7.02 8.62 5.62
CA GLU A 34 8.03 8.38 6.64
C GLU A 34 8.13 6.90 7.02
N ALA A 35 6.99 6.25 7.22
CA ALA A 35 6.95 4.83 7.54
C ALA A 35 7.60 3.97 6.43
N SER A 36 7.38 4.30 5.16
CA SER A 36 7.98 3.60 4.02
C SER A 36 9.50 3.69 3.94
N LYS A 37 10.14 4.58 4.70
CA LYS A 37 11.60 4.75 4.76
C LYS A 37 12.24 4.05 5.96
N THR A 38 11.44 3.49 6.87
CA THR A 38 11.96 2.77 8.03
C THR A 38 12.56 1.42 7.64
N SER A 39 13.48 0.90 8.44
CA SER A 39 14.10 -0.41 8.20
C SER A 39 13.10 -1.57 8.19
N GLU A 40 11.99 -1.44 8.93
CA GLU A 40 10.97 -2.47 9.04
C GLU A 40 10.01 -2.47 7.85
N LEU A 41 9.72 -1.30 7.26
CA LEU A 41 8.65 -1.14 6.27
C LEU A 41 9.13 -0.79 4.87
N SER A 42 10.39 -0.43 4.68
CA SER A 42 10.91 -0.01 3.36
C SER A 42 10.88 -1.09 2.28
N SER A 43 10.81 -2.38 2.65
CA SER A 43 10.61 -3.48 1.71
C SER A 43 9.14 -3.93 1.61
N ILE A 44 8.26 -3.34 2.41
CA ILE A 44 6.85 -3.72 2.55
C ILE A 44 5.94 -2.67 1.92
N ILE A 45 6.24 -1.39 2.13
CA ILE A 45 5.44 -0.26 1.67
C ILE A 45 6.23 0.55 0.65
N ASP A 46 5.67 0.72 -0.54
CA ASP A 46 6.10 1.68 -1.54
C ASP A 46 5.18 2.90 -1.51
N TYR A 47 5.74 4.10 -1.61
CA TYR A 47 4.99 5.36 -1.60
C TYR A 47 5.01 5.98 -3.00
N GLN A 48 3.83 6.04 -3.64
CA GLN A 48 3.67 6.62 -4.96
C GLN A 48 2.98 7.98 -4.91
N ASN A 49 3.61 8.97 -5.58
CA ASN A 49 3.09 10.33 -5.71
C ASN A 49 2.67 10.67 -7.15
N GLN A 50 2.85 9.73 -8.08
CA GLN A 50 2.41 9.84 -9.47
C GLN A 50 1.14 9.03 -9.70
N PRO A 51 0.29 9.42 -10.64
CA PRO A 51 -0.85 8.59 -11.04
C PRO A 51 -0.37 7.24 -11.58
N ILE A 52 -0.89 6.15 -11.01
CA ILE A 52 -0.57 4.78 -11.42
C ILE A 52 -1.83 3.99 -11.76
N VAL A 53 -1.64 2.95 -12.55
CA VAL A 53 -2.68 1.97 -12.92
C VAL A 53 -2.15 0.55 -12.73
N SER A 54 -3.01 -0.44 -12.91
CA SER A 54 -2.69 -1.86 -12.66
C SER A 54 -1.41 -2.36 -13.37
N THR A 55 -1.12 -1.89 -14.57
CA THR A 55 0.09 -2.30 -15.31
C THR A 55 1.38 -1.77 -14.71
N ASP A 56 1.32 -0.67 -13.96
CA ASP A 56 2.51 -0.04 -13.38
C ASP A 56 3.03 -0.79 -12.14
N ILE A 57 2.15 -1.57 -11.50
CA ILE A 57 2.51 -2.29 -10.27
C ILE A 57 2.95 -3.74 -10.52
N ILE A 58 2.85 -4.24 -11.75
CA ILE A 58 3.27 -5.60 -12.10
C ILE A 58 4.78 -5.75 -11.89
N GLY A 59 5.17 -6.76 -11.11
CA GLY A 59 6.56 -7.01 -10.72
C GLY A 59 7.05 -6.17 -9.55
N ASN A 60 6.21 -5.32 -8.95
CA ASN A 60 6.58 -4.62 -7.73
C ASN A 60 6.52 -5.57 -6.52
N SER A 61 7.63 -5.69 -5.80
CA SER A 61 7.79 -6.65 -4.69
C SER A 61 7.15 -6.19 -3.37
N HIS A 62 6.71 -4.93 -3.27
CA HIS A 62 6.09 -4.42 -2.05
C HIS A 62 4.70 -5.02 -1.84
N SER A 63 4.33 -5.23 -0.60
CA SER A 63 3.00 -5.75 -0.22
C SER A 63 1.91 -4.69 -0.29
N SER A 64 2.30 -3.42 -0.22
CA SER A 64 1.39 -2.27 -0.34
C SER A 64 2.09 -1.14 -1.08
N ILE A 65 1.51 -0.72 -2.17
CA ILE A 65 1.93 0.46 -2.95
C ILE A 65 0.89 1.54 -2.68
N PHE A 66 1.22 2.46 -1.80
CA PHE A 66 0.32 3.52 -1.36
C PHE A 66 0.18 4.59 -2.44
N ASP A 67 -1.03 4.76 -2.94
CA ASP A 67 -1.38 5.74 -3.98
C ASP A 67 -1.75 7.07 -3.33
N SER A 68 -0.76 7.92 -3.09
CA SER A 68 -0.94 9.13 -2.32
C SER A 68 -1.90 10.16 -2.95
N PRO A 69 -1.99 10.31 -4.29
CA PRO A 69 -2.99 11.15 -4.94
C PRO A 69 -4.45 10.85 -4.57
N PHE A 70 -4.76 9.58 -4.26
CA PHE A 70 -6.12 9.16 -3.89
C PHE A 70 -6.42 9.21 -2.39
N THR A 71 -5.52 9.77 -1.58
CA THR A 71 -5.78 9.98 -0.15
C THR A 71 -6.82 11.07 0.06
N GLN A 72 -7.89 10.76 0.79
CA GLN A 72 -8.96 11.69 1.11
C GLN A 72 -9.28 11.67 2.59
N VAL A 73 -9.67 12.82 3.12
CA VAL A 73 -10.19 12.95 4.50
C VAL A 73 -11.53 13.68 4.44
N ILE A 74 -12.54 13.10 5.07
CA ILE A 74 -13.91 13.63 5.15
C ILE A 74 -14.22 13.87 6.62
N ASP A 75 -14.78 15.03 6.92
CA ASP A 75 -15.16 15.46 8.29
C ASP A 75 -14.03 15.26 9.31
N GLY A 76 -12.79 15.52 8.90
CA GLY A 76 -11.61 15.48 9.76
C GLY A 76 -11.15 14.09 10.19
N SER A 77 -12.00 13.08 10.21
CA SER A 77 -11.68 11.77 10.81
C SER A 77 -11.97 10.56 9.92
N LEU A 78 -12.76 10.68 8.88
CA LEU A 78 -13.01 9.60 7.94
C LEU A 78 -11.97 9.64 6.82
N VAL A 79 -11.03 8.71 6.87
CA VAL A 79 -9.91 8.63 5.94
C VAL A 79 -10.20 7.56 4.89
N LYS A 80 -9.92 7.90 3.63
CA LYS A 80 -9.90 6.97 2.51
C LYS A 80 -8.50 6.90 1.93
N THR A 81 -7.97 5.69 1.73
CA THR A 81 -6.70 5.43 1.04
C THR A 81 -6.88 4.35 -0.02
N VAL A 82 -6.04 4.42 -1.03
CA VAL A 82 -5.95 3.42 -2.10
C VAL A 82 -4.57 2.81 -2.06
N ASN A 83 -4.52 1.48 -2.05
CA ASN A 83 -3.27 0.72 -1.94
C ASN A 83 -3.26 -0.39 -2.98
N TRP A 84 -2.32 -0.33 -3.90
CA TRP A 84 -2.11 -1.34 -4.93
C TRP A 84 -1.18 -2.44 -4.46
N TYR A 85 -1.26 -3.60 -5.07
CA TYR A 85 -0.30 -4.69 -4.90
C TYR A 85 -0.35 -5.65 -6.08
N ASP A 86 0.82 -6.18 -6.43
CA ASP A 86 0.91 -7.35 -7.28
C ASP A 86 0.58 -8.58 -6.43
N ASN A 87 -0.57 -9.19 -6.68
CA ASN A 87 -1.10 -10.27 -5.84
C ASN A 87 -0.29 -11.57 -5.93
N GLU A 88 0.54 -11.72 -6.96
CA GLU A 88 1.41 -12.88 -7.13
C GLU A 88 2.85 -12.59 -6.67
N TRP A 89 3.42 -11.50 -7.14
CA TRP A 89 4.81 -11.17 -6.88
C TRP A 89 5.06 -10.66 -5.45
N GLY A 90 4.19 -9.79 -4.95
CA GLY A 90 4.32 -9.26 -3.59
C GLY A 90 4.29 -10.35 -2.53
N TYR A 91 3.30 -11.26 -2.60
CA TYR A 91 3.21 -12.38 -1.66
C TYR A 91 4.40 -13.35 -1.78
N SER A 92 4.83 -13.68 -3.00
CA SER A 92 5.96 -14.56 -3.23
C SER A 92 7.25 -14.02 -2.59
N ASN A 93 7.48 -12.71 -2.67
CA ASN A 93 8.61 -12.05 -1.97
C ASN A 93 8.49 -12.20 -0.45
N ARG A 94 7.31 -12.03 0.14
CA ARG A 94 7.10 -12.24 1.59
C ARG A 94 7.40 -13.67 2.03
N VAL A 95 7.08 -14.66 1.21
CA VAL A 95 7.46 -16.06 1.49
C VAL A 95 8.97 -16.24 1.52
N VAL A 96 9.69 -15.65 0.57
CA VAL A 96 11.17 -15.68 0.54
C VAL A 96 11.75 -14.98 1.77
N ASP A 97 11.20 -13.83 2.15
CA ASP A 97 11.64 -13.12 3.36
C ASP A 97 11.44 -13.97 4.62
N LEU A 98 10.31 -14.66 4.74
CA LEU A 98 10.04 -15.55 5.86
C LEU A 98 11.06 -16.71 5.92
N VAL A 99 11.37 -17.33 4.78
CA VAL A 99 12.40 -18.38 4.71
C VAL A 99 13.76 -17.82 5.13
N SER A 100 14.10 -16.61 4.69
CA SER A 100 15.35 -15.94 5.08
C SER A 100 15.42 -15.65 6.58
N ILE A 101 14.30 -15.28 7.22
CA ILE A 101 14.23 -15.07 8.67
C ILE A 101 14.43 -16.41 9.39
N LEU A 102 13.70 -17.45 9.00
CA LEU A 102 13.80 -18.76 9.60
C LEU A 102 15.19 -19.37 9.49
N SER A 103 15.91 -19.09 8.41
CA SER A 103 17.28 -19.60 8.22
C SER A 103 18.32 -18.99 9.16
N LYS A 104 17.96 -17.92 9.87
CA LYS A 104 18.83 -17.20 10.83
C LYS A 104 18.53 -17.55 12.29
N LEU A 105 17.49 -18.35 12.53
CA LEU A 105 17.12 -18.88 13.85
C LEU A 105 17.87 -20.17 14.16
#